data_1eb2c9906f8e90b621511c3ce43bc577
#
_entry.id   1eb2c9906f8e90b621511c3ce43bc577
#
_cell.length_a   1.000
_cell.length_b   1.000
_cell.length_c   1.000
_cell.angle_alpha   90.00
_cell.angle_beta   90.00
_cell.angle_gamma   90.00
#
_symmetry.space_group_name_H-M   'P 1'
#
loop_
_entity.id
_entity.type
_entity.pdbx_description
1 polymer ?
#
loop_
_entity_poly.entity_id
_entity_poly.type
_entity_poly.pdbx_seq_one_letter_code
_entity_poly.pdbx_strand_id
1 'polypeptide(L)'
;MTATRNLSNDHFDLLPFIGLLMCVLGVLLFVTLSVAALALGPNAKEGWLPLEADNKKKIPILVEWDGKSAVIHVGKELKSIQAFSDSAGKSTPELASFVTEMTGQRKTHYVLFAVRPSGFKDFQLLADEFREKRVDVGYEPIPQDKQVRLLQSSK
;
A
#
# COMPACT_ATOMS: atom_id res chain seq x y z
N MET A 1 -46.54 -18.57 -73.62
CA MET A 1 -46.46 -18.95 -72.19
C MET A 1 -45.02 -18.84 -71.75
N THR A 2 -44.66 -17.67 -71.20
CA THR A 2 -43.32 -17.39 -70.72
C THR A 2 -43.38 -17.41 -69.20
N ALA A 3 -42.79 -18.46 -68.61
CA ALA A 3 -42.67 -18.59 -67.17
C ALA A 3 -41.52 -17.69 -66.65
N THR A 4 -41.83 -16.58 -66.03
CA THR A 4 -40.88 -15.75 -65.28
C THR A 4 -40.51 -16.46 -63.98
N ARG A 5 -39.29 -16.97 -63.91
CA ARG A 5 -38.68 -17.49 -62.69
C ARG A 5 -38.36 -16.33 -61.77
N ASN A 6 -39.15 -16.21 -60.69
CA ASN A 6 -38.88 -15.31 -59.60
C ASN A 6 -37.66 -15.80 -58.83
N LEU A 7 -36.49 -15.21 -59.04
CA LEU A 7 -35.32 -15.38 -58.22
C LEU A 7 -35.59 -14.61 -56.91
N SER A 8 -36.06 -15.30 -55.88
CA SER A 8 -36.08 -14.75 -54.56
C SER A 8 -34.62 -14.53 -54.13
N ASN A 9 -34.22 -13.27 -54.04
CA ASN A 9 -32.98 -12.88 -53.40
C ASN A 9 -33.12 -13.19 -51.91
N ASP A 10 -32.62 -14.39 -51.52
CA ASP A 10 -32.33 -14.68 -50.12
C ASP A 10 -31.15 -13.80 -49.69
N HIS A 11 -31.44 -12.54 -49.38
CA HIS A 11 -30.53 -11.70 -48.65
C HIS A 11 -30.41 -12.29 -47.28
N PHE A 12 -29.35 -13.08 -47.08
CA PHE A 12 -28.95 -13.57 -45.78
C PHE A 12 -28.69 -12.30 -44.91
N ASP A 13 -29.61 -12.03 -43.99
CA ASP A 13 -29.54 -10.84 -43.15
C ASP A 13 -28.40 -11.02 -42.14
N LEU A 14 -27.19 -10.55 -42.52
CA LEU A 14 -25.98 -10.68 -41.71
C LEU A 14 -25.99 -9.74 -40.47
N LEU A 15 -26.94 -8.80 -40.44
CA LEU A 15 -27.04 -7.82 -39.35
C LEU A 15 -27.18 -8.45 -37.95
N PRO A 16 -28.08 -9.45 -37.73
CA PRO A 16 -28.17 -10.09 -36.42
C PRO A 16 -26.90 -10.84 -36.03
N PHE A 17 -26.22 -11.44 -37.02
CA PHE A 17 -24.97 -12.17 -36.77
C PHE A 17 -23.83 -11.23 -36.38
N ILE A 18 -23.70 -10.08 -37.06
CA ILE A 18 -22.70 -9.06 -36.74
C ILE A 18 -22.95 -8.52 -35.33
N GLY A 19 -24.21 -8.23 -34.95
CA GLY A 19 -24.57 -7.77 -33.61
C GLY A 19 -24.18 -8.77 -32.52
N LEU A 20 -24.44 -10.04 -32.72
CA LEU A 20 -24.09 -11.10 -31.78
C LEU A 20 -22.57 -11.25 -31.67
N LEU A 21 -21.84 -11.19 -32.78
CA LEU A 21 -20.38 -11.26 -32.79
C LEU A 21 -19.72 -10.08 -32.03
N MET A 22 -20.24 -8.86 -32.25
CA MET A 22 -19.76 -7.67 -31.53
C MET A 22 -20.03 -7.75 -30.03
N CYS A 23 -21.19 -8.30 -29.64
CA CYS A 23 -21.53 -8.50 -28.23
C CYS A 23 -20.56 -9.48 -27.55
N VAL A 24 -20.27 -10.61 -28.19
CA VAL A 24 -19.32 -11.60 -27.68
C VAL A 24 -17.90 -11.03 -27.57
N LEU A 25 -17.45 -10.30 -28.59
CA LEU A 25 -16.14 -9.63 -28.55
C LEU A 25 -16.09 -8.59 -27.42
N GLY A 26 -17.14 -7.80 -27.21
CA GLY A 26 -17.22 -6.82 -26.11
C GLY A 26 -17.09 -7.48 -24.74
N VAL A 27 -17.80 -8.57 -24.52
CA VAL A 27 -17.72 -9.34 -23.26
C VAL A 27 -16.32 -9.94 -23.05
N LEU A 28 -15.72 -10.52 -24.09
CA LEU A 28 -14.36 -11.08 -24.01
C LEU A 28 -13.32 -10.00 -23.70
N LEU A 29 -13.40 -8.84 -24.33
CA LEU A 29 -12.52 -7.70 -24.03
C LEU A 29 -12.70 -7.21 -22.60
N PHE A 30 -13.94 -7.11 -22.11
CA PHE A 30 -14.20 -6.71 -20.75
C PHE A 30 -13.61 -7.70 -19.72
N VAL A 31 -13.82 -8.99 -19.94
CA VAL A 31 -13.28 -10.05 -19.07
C VAL A 31 -11.74 -10.04 -19.07
N THR A 32 -11.12 -9.95 -20.27
CA THR A 32 -9.66 -9.92 -20.37
C THR A 32 -9.05 -8.70 -19.71
N LEU A 33 -9.65 -7.51 -19.88
CA LEU A 33 -9.21 -6.28 -19.21
C LEU A 33 -9.40 -6.37 -17.69
N SER A 34 -10.50 -6.97 -17.22
CA SER A 34 -10.74 -7.15 -15.78
C SER A 34 -9.72 -8.10 -15.17
N VAL A 35 -9.42 -9.22 -15.81
CA VAL A 35 -8.38 -10.16 -15.35
C VAL A 35 -7.00 -9.51 -15.40
N ALA A 36 -6.68 -8.77 -16.46
CA ALA A 36 -5.42 -8.04 -16.58
C ALA A 36 -5.29 -6.97 -15.49
N ALA A 37 -6.35 -6.22 -15.17
CA ALA A 37 -6.36 -5.25 -14.09
C ALA A 37 -6.14 -5.90 -12.72
N LEU A 38 -6.71 -7.09 -12.47
CA LEU A 38 -6.47 -7.86 -11.26
C LEU A 38 -5.05 -8.45 -11.22
N ALA A 39 -4.49 -8.84 -12.35
CA ALA A 39 -3.13 -9.36 -12.46
C ALA A 39 -2.06 -8.25 -12.36
N LEU A 40 -2.39 -7.04 -12.83
CA LEU A 40 -1.56 -5.84 -12.73
C LEU A 40 -1.88 -5.02 -11.45
N GLY A 41 -2.92 -5.42 -10.70
CA GLY A 41 -3.12 -4.90 -9.34
C GLY A 41 -1.80 -5.00 -8.60
N PRO A 42 -1.49 -4.08 -7.66
CA PRO A 42 -0.18 -4.00 -7.05
C PRO A 42 0.17 -5.39 -6.57
N ASN A 43 1.05 -6.06 -7.33
CA ASN A 43 1.67 -7.27 -6.87
C ASN A 43 2.20 -6.89 -5.49
N ALA A 44 1.50 -7.36 -4.49
CA ALA A 44 1.95 -7.26 -3.12
C ALA A 44 3.20 -8.12 -2.97
N LYS A 45 4.18 -7.83 -3.83
CA LYS A 45 5.53 -8.34 -3.72
C LYS A 45 6.05 -7.75 -2.44
N GLU A 46 6.15 -8.61 -1.43
CA GLU A 46 6.94 -8.43 -0.23
C GLU A 46 6.94 -6.97 0.22
N GLY A 47 6.34 -6.65 1.37
CA GLY A 47 6.16 -5.31 1.92
C GLY A 47 7.31 -4.30 1.73
N TRP A 48 7.60 -3.99 0.49
CA TRP A 48 8.59 -2.98 0.10
C TRP A 48 7.92 -1.63 0.26
N LEU A 49 8.36 -0.90 1.27
CA LEU A 49 7.97 0.49 1.46
C LEU A 49 8.74 1.34 0.46
N PRO A 50 8.07 2.01 -0.50
CA PRO A 50 8.74 3.01 -1.30
C PRO A 50 9.15 4.15 -0.37
N LEU A 51 10.45 4.34 -0.22
CA LEU A 51 11.04 5.42 0.57
C LEU A 51 10.94 6.78 -0.14
N GLU A 52 9.96 6.98 -0.98
CA GLU A 52 9.63 8.28 -1.58
C GLU A 52 8.77 9.10 -0.63
N ALA A 53 9.36 9.50 0.49
CA ALA A 53 8.82 10.64 1.22
C ALA A 53 9.13 11.92 0.43
N ASP A 54 8.17 12.81 0.38
CA ASP A 54 8.24 14.13 -0.26
C ASP A 54 9.42 15.00 0.25
N ASN A 55 10.16 14.50 1.22
CA ASN A 55 11.29 15.10 1.90
C ASN A 55 12.62 14.48 1.39
N LYS A 56 12.97 14.73 0.13
CA LYS A 56 14.21 14.24 -0.54
C LYS A 56 15.53 14.49 0.20
N LYS A 57 15.50 15.13 1.36
CA LYS A 57 16.68 15.49 2.15
C LYS A 57 16.82 14.76 3.48
N LYS A 58 15.78 14.07 3.96
CA LYS A 58 15.83 13.41 5.27
C LYS A 58 15.91 11.90 5.13
N ILE A 59 16.64 11.27 6.04
CA ILE A 59 16.83 9.81 6.11
C ILE A 59 15.66 9.20 6.90
N PRO A 60 14.95 8.20 6.37
CA PRO A 60 13.89 7.52 7.10
C PRO A 60 14.46 6.59 8.17
N ILE A 61 13.85 6.62 9.34
CA ILE A 61 13.98 5.57 10.35
C ILE A 61 12.68 4.80 10.36
N LEU A 62 12.75 3.52 10.00
CA LEU A 62 11.58 2.66 9.93
C LEU A 62 11.23 2.13 11.32
N VAL A 63 9.94 2.22 11.65
CA VAL A 63 9.38 1.69 12.89
C VAL A 63 8.17 0.84 12.53
N GLU A 64 8.22 -0.47 12.78
CA GLU A 64 7.05 -1.35 12.66
C GLU A 64 6.19 -1.21 13.91
N TRP A 65 4.89 -1.01 13.71
CA TRP A 65 3.92 -0.86 14.78
C TRP A 65 2.81 -1.90 14.70
N ASP A 66 2.61 -2.69 15.76
CA ASP A 66 1.59 -3.74 15.85
C ASP A 66 0.44 -3.45 16.84
N GLY A 67 0.49 -2.30 17.53
CA GLY A 67 -0.47 -1.89 18.53
C GLY A 67 0.00 -2.09 19.98
N LYS A 68 1.11 -2.80 20.20
CA LYS A 68 1.71 -3.03 21.52
C LYS A 68 3.19 -2.73 21.54
N SER A 69 3.90 -3.21 20.56
CA SER A 69 5.34 -3.04 20.42
C SER A 69 5.70 -2.26 19.17
N ALA A 70 6.76 -1.48 19.28
CA ALA A 70 7.40 -0.81 18.17
C ALA A 70 8.76 -1.47 17.90
N VAL A 71 8.97 -1.94 16.67
CA VAL A 71 10.26 -2.49 16.24
C VAL A 71 10.97 -1.45 15.40
N ILE A 72 12.05 -0.91 15.92
CA ILE A 72 12.85 0.14 15.29
C ILE A 72 13.95 -0.51 14.47
N HIS A 73 14.05 -0.16 13.20
CA HIS A 73 15.10 -0.61 12.30
C HIS A 73 16.23 0.41 12.27
N VAL A 74 17.35 0.10 12.93
CA VAL A 74 18.56 0.94 12.91
C VAL A 74 19.64 0.24 12.09
N GLY A 75 19.73 0.60 10.81
CA GLY A 75 20.65 -0.06 9.88
C GLY A 75 20.32 -1.55 9.70
N LYS A 76 21.15 -2.45 10.25
CA LYS A 76 20.93 -3.90 10.25
C LYS A 76 20.39 -4.44 11.58
N GLU A 77 20.32 -3.60 12.59
CA GLU A 77 19.86 -3.98 13.91
C GLU A 77 18.37 -3.71 14.07
N LEU A 78 17.69 -4.62 14.78
CA LEU A 78 16.28 -4.51 15.13
C LEU A 78 16.20 -4.29 16.64
N LYS A 79 15.65 -3.16 17.06
CA LYS A 79 15.40 -2.85 18.46
C LYS A 79 13.90 -2.86 18.70
N SER A 80 13.42 -3.81 19.50
CA SER A 80 12.02 -3.86 19.93
C SER A 80 11.86 -3.07 21.21
N ILE A 81 10.88 -2.16 21.25
CA ILE A 81 10.49 -1.40 22.44
C ILE A 81 8.98 -1.56 22.66
N GLN A 82 8.59 -1.55 23.93
CA GLN A 82 7.18 -1.43 24.29
C GLN A 82 6.80 0.06 24.28
N ALA A 83 5.76 0.43 23.53
CA ALA A 83 5.43 1.85 23.37
C ALA A 83 4.61 2.38 24.56
N PHE A 84 3.63 1.61 25.02
CA PHE A 84 2.74 2.03 26.10
C PHE A 84 2.74 1.04 27.25
N SER A 85 2.70 1.58 28.48
CA SER A 85 2.71 0.76 29.70
C SER A 85 1.32 0.26 30.11
N ASP A 86 0.26 0.95 29.67
CA ASP A 86 -1.12 0.64 30.04
C ASP A 86 -2.10 0.96 28.89
N SER A 87 -3.37 0.59 29.10
CA SER A 87 -4.46 0.85 28.15
C SER A 87 -4.84 2.34 28.04
N ALA A 88 -4.32 3.19 28.92
CA ALA A 88 -4.54 4.64 28.90
C ALA A 88 -3.54 5.37 27.97
N GLY A 89 -2.63 4.63 27.32
CA GLY A 89 -1.68 5.19 26.37
C GLY A 89 -0.53 5.95 27.03
N LYS A 90 -0.16 5.60 28.26
CA LYS A 90 0.99 6.21 28.92
C LYS A 90 2.29 5.70 28.31
N SER A 91 3.07 6.61 27.74
CA SER A 91 4.35 6.33 27.09
C SER A 91 5.33 5.67 28.04
N THR A 92 6.03 4.63 27.57
CA THR A 92 7.11 4.02 28.33
C THR A 92 8.37 4.91 28.35
N PRO A 93 9.27 4.75 29.33
CA PRO A 93 10.56 5.43 29.31
C PRO A 93 11.39 5.16 28.06
N GLU A 94 11.22 3.96 27.47
CA GLU A 94 11.91 3.55 26.25
C GLU A 94 11.42 4.34 25.04
N LEU A 95 10.09 4.49 24.89
CA LEU A 95 9.50 5.33 23.85
C LEU A 95 9.92 6.79 24.04
N ALA A 96 9.83 7.34 25.25
CA ALA A 96 10.22 8.71 25.53
C ALA A 96 11.70 8.98 25.21
N SER A 97 12.58 8.02 25.49
CA SER A 97 14.00 8.08 25.12
C SER A 97 14.18 8.13 23.60
N PHE A 98 13.47 7.27 22.86
CA PHE A 98 13.52 7.23 21.41
C PHE A 98 12.98 8.53 20.78
N VAL A 99 11.86 9.05 21.27
CA VAL A 99 11.31 10.34 20.81
C VAL A 99 12.30 11.48 21.05
N THR A 100 12.99 11.47 22.20
CA THR A 100 14.02 12.47 22.52
C THR A 100 15.22 12.39 21.57
N GLU A 101 15.68 11.19 21.26
CA GLU A 101 16.74 10.93 20.27
C GLU A 101 16.34 11.47 18.90
N MET A 102 15.12 11.17 18.46
CA MET A 102 14.60 11.64 17.17
C MET A 102 14.43 13.16 17.12
N THR A 103 14.08 13.78 18.26
CA THR A 103 14.01 15.24 18.37
C THR A 103 15.38 15.89 18.11
N GLY A 104 16.45 15.30 18.59
CA GLY A 104 17.83 15.72 18.29
C GLY A 104 18.18 15.62 16.79
N GLN A 105 17.63 14.64 16.11
CA GLN A 105 17.93 14.33 14.70
C GLN A 105 16.87 14.83 13.71
N ARG A 106 15.86 15.58 14.13
CA ARG A 106 14.69 16.01 13.33
C ARG A 106 15.01 16.75 12.03
N LYS A 107 16.20 17.33 11.90
CA LYS A 107 16.63 18.05 10.68
C LYS A 107 17.12 17.10 9.60
N THR A 108 17.64 15.94 9.96
CA THR A 108 18.29 14.98 9.08
C THR A 108 17.51 13.68 8.92
N HIS A 109 16.64 13.37 9.88
CA HIS A 109 15.87 12.15 9.91
C HIS A 109 14.37 12.44 10.05
N TYR A 110 13.55 11.46 9.62
CA TYR A 110 12.12 11.41 9.90
C TYR A 110 11.72 9.98 10.25
N VAL A 111 10.61 9.81 10.92
CA VAL A 111 10.12 8.49 11.34
C VAL A 111 9.07 8.02 10.35
N LEU A 112 9.28 6.83 9.77
CA LEU A 112 8.32 6.16 8.90
C LEU A 112 7.75 4.95 9.62
N PHE A 113 6.46 5.01 9.94
CA PHE A 113 5.76 3.91 10.59
C PHE A 113 5.19 2.93 9.59
N ALA A 114 5.57 1.66 9.70
CA ALA A 114 4.92 0.54 9.06
C ALA A 114 3.83 0.02 10.01
N VAL A 115 2.57 0.40 9.77
CA VAL A 115 1.46 0.16 10.69
C VAL A 115 0.71 -1.10 10.31
N ARG A 116 0.68 -2.08 11.23
CA ARG A 116 -0.11 -3.30 11.07
C ARG A 116 -1.59 -3.06 11.40
N PRO A 117 -2.52 -3.84 10.84
CA PRO A 117 -3.96 -3.66 11.11
C PRO A 117 -4.31 -3.66 12.60
N SER A 118 -3.62 -4.47 13.42
CA SER A 118 -3.80 -4.51 14.87
C SER A 118 -3.40 -3.20 15.58
N GLY A 119 -2.50 -2.42 14.98
CA GLY A 119 -1.95 -1.18 15.55
C GLY A 119 -2.69 0.09 15.14
N PHE A 120 -3.62 0.04 14.19
CA PHE A 120 -4.28 1.25 13.69
C PHE A 120 -5.01 2.04 14.75
N LYS A 121 -5.65 1.36 15.69
CA LYS A 121 -6.45 2.00 16.73
C LYS A 121 -5.62 2.94 17.60
N ASP A 122 -4.42 2.53 17.96
CA ASP A 122 -3.57 3.25 18.90
C ASP A 122 -2.44 4.03 18.21
N PHE A 123 -2.35 3.92 16.87
CA PHE A 123 -1.32 4.59 16.07
C PHE A 123 -1.35 6.10 16.22
N GLN A 124 -2.54 6.71 16.33
CA GLN A 124 -2.67 8.15 16.45
C GLN A 124 -1.96 8.67 17.72
N LEU A 125 -2.14 7.97 18.85
CA LEU A 125 -1.46 8.30 20.10
C LEU A 125 0.06 8.26 19.95
N LEU A 126 0.56 7.21 19.29
CA LEU A 126 1.99 7.08 19.02
C LEU A 126 2.52 8.19 18.12
N ALA A 127 1.81 8.52 17.04
CA ALA A 127 2.21 9.57 16.12
C ALA A 127 2.22 10.97 16.77
N ASP A 128 1.29 11.23 17.67
CA ASP A 128 1.17 12.52 18.34
C ASP A 128 2.35 12.80 19.27
N GLU A 129 2.91 11.78 19.95
CA GLU A 129 4.15 11.89 20.73
C GLU A 129 5.32 12.48 19.92
N PHE A 130 5.47 12.05 18.66
CA PHE A 130 6.51 12.57 17.77
C PHE A 130 6.17 13.96 17.23
N ARG A 131 4.91 14.20 16.86
CA ARG A 131 4.43 15.47 16.31
C ARG A 131 4.55 16.61 17.33
N GLU A 132 4.27 16.36 18.61
CA GLU A 132 4.45 17.33 19.68
C GLU A 132 5.91 17.81 19.79
N LYS A 133 6.86 16.93 19.49
CA LYS A 133 8.30 17.24 19.45
C LYS A 133 8.77 17.76 18.08
N ARG A 134 7.84 18.03 17.16
CA ARG A 134 8.11 18.49 15.79
C ARG A 134 9.04 17.56 15.00
N VAL A 135 8.89 16.26 15.23
CA VAL A 135 9.53 15.20 14.41
C VAL A 135 8.59 14.90 13.26
N ASP A 136 9.12 14.88 12.04
CA ASP A 136 8.31 14.49 10.87
C ASP A 136 7.97 13.02 10.93
N VAL A 137 6.69 12.72 10.71
CA VAL A 137 6.14 11.36 10.76
C VAL A 137 5.45 11.04 9.45
N GLY A 138 5.86 9.95 8.83
CA GLY A 138 5.13 9.28 7.76
C GLY A 138 4.55 7.97 8.25
N TYR A 139 3.54 7.44 7.56
CA TYR A 139 3.06 6.08 7.84
C TYR A 139 2.64 5.35 6.58
N GLU A 140 2.79 4.04 6.61
CA GLU A 140 2.33 3.14 5.56
C GLU A 140 1.65 1.92 6.18
N PRO A 141 0.44 1.58 5.75
CA PRO A 141 -0.24 0.38 6.20
C PRO A 141 0.39 -0.86 5.57
N ILE A 142 0.73 -1.84 6.40
CA ILE A 142 1.27 -3.11 5.96
C ILE A 142 0.37 -4.29 6.37
N PRO A 143 0.32 -5.37 5.57
CA PRO A 143 -0.40 -6.58 5.95
C PRO A 143 0.15 -7.20 7.24
N GLN A 144 -0.73 -7.85 8.03
CA GLN A 144 -0.39 -8.44 9.33
C GLN A 144 0.75 -9.46 9.26
N ASP A 145 0.77 -10.27 8.20
CA ASP A 145 1.64 -11.43 8.08
C ASP A 145 2.92 -11.17 7.26
N LYS A 146 3.12 -9.93 6.79
CA LYS A 146 4.29 -9.60 5.98
C LYS A 146 5.44 -9.07 6.82
N GLN A 147 6.64 -9.59 6.54
CA GLN A 147 7.88 -9.00 7.04
C GLN A 147 8.22 -7.75 6.24
N VAL A 148 8.58 -6.69 6.94
CA VAL A 148 9.05 -5.46 6.31
C VAL A 148 10.52 -5.59 5.99
N ARG A 149 10.88 -5.30 4.74
CA ARG A 149 12.28 -5.21 4.30
C ARG A 149 12.51 -3.82 3.72
N LEU A 150 13.54 -3.14 4.20
CA LEU A 150 13.97 -1.87 3.63
C LEU A 150 14.66 -2.14 2.29
N LEU A 151 14.16 -1.52 1.21
CA LEU A 151 14.94 -1.34 -0.01
C LEU A 151 16.02 -0.30 0.30
N GLN A 152 17.21 -0.77 0.65
CA GLN A 152 18.35 0.13 0.62
C GLN A 152 18.60 0.48 -0.85
N SER A 153 18.32 1.73 -1.22
CA SER A 153 18.77 2.29 -2.48
C SER A 153 20.31 2.18 -2.49
N SER A 154 20.80 1.16 -3.17
CA SER A 154 22.22 1.06 -3.50
C SER A 154 22.56 2.26 -4.39
N LYS A 155 23.34 3.17 -3.85
CA LYS A 155 23.97 4.26 -4.62
C LYS A 155 25.25 3.74 -5.23
#